data_d4e42f78d8337ee822f92f10edf88685
#
_entry.id   d4e42f78d8337ee822f92f10edf88685
#
_cell.length_a   1.000
_cell.length_b   1.000
_cell.length_c   1.000
_cell.angle_alpha   90.00
_cell.angle_beta   90.00
_cell.angle_gamma   90.00
#
_symmetry.space_group_name_H-M   'P 1'
#
loop_
_entity.id
_entity.type
_entity.pdbx_description
1 polymer ?
#
loop_
_entity_poly.entity_id
_entity_poly.type
_entity_poly.pdbx_seq_one_letter_code
_entity_poly.pdbx_strand_id
1 'polypeptide(L)'
;MKNTKDTVHYYVDGGLKAGIGVAAFFKKGYYVTPETKYRRYQGGGKSSTDVEIRAIQLAIEDAQKNNVEMSNVVIHTDQKAIVFPGYIKNKKSKLLIFGNELRELGVRLHYLKSTHDLNEWAQVPQNEVPQNVVNSLTVHNEVNKHFSEMNRWEIHKMKKRRKRLKNKKAA
;
A
#
# COMPACT_ATOMS: atom_id res chain seq x y z
N MET A 1 6.27 10.02 -28.55
CA MET A 1 6.80 8.90 -27.70
C MET A 1 6.99 9.40 -26.28
N LYS A 2 6.35 8.76 -25.32
CA LYS A 2 6.66 9.02 -23.92
C LYS A 2 8.07 8.54 -23.61
N ASN A 3 8.88 9.40 -23.04
CA ASN A 3 10.19 9.02 -22.55
C ASN A 3 10.02 8.11 -21.32
N THR A 4 10.30 6.81 -21.47
CA THR A 4 10.18 5.84 -20.37
C THR A 4 11.11 6.13 -19.19
N LYS A 5 12.14 6.95 -19.40
CA LYS A 5 13.06 7.38 -18.35
C LYS A 5 12.43 8.34 -17.33
N ASP A 6 11.38 9.07 -17.71
CA ASP A 6 10.66 9.96 -16.81
C ASP A 6 9.64 9.22 -15.93
N THR A 7 9.43 7.94 -16.18
CA THR A 7 8.48 7.12 -15.43
C THR A 7 8.99 6.85 -14.00
N VAL A 8 8.13 7.09 -13.02
CA VAL A 8 8.37 6.76 -11.63
C VAL A 8 7.40 5.65 -11.21
N HIS A 9 7.96 4.56 -10.73
CA HIS A 9 7.22 3.40 -10.25
C HIS A 9 7.08 3.45 -8.74
N TYR A 10 5.85 3.34 -8.26
CA TYR A 10 5.53 3.22 -6.85
C TYR A 10 4.94 1.84 -6.57
N TYR A 11 5.59 1.11 -5.71
CA TYR A 11 5.12 -0.17 -5.17
C TYR A 11 4.48 0.13 -3.83
N VAL A 12 3.20 -0.11 -3.69
CA VAL A 12 2.43 0.28 -2.51
C VAL A 12 1.94 -0.93 -1.74
N ASP A 13 1.84 -0.79 -0.44
CA ASP A 13 1.24 -1.78 0.45
C ASP A 13 0.68 -1.09 1.68
N GLY A 14 -0.36 -1.68 2.25
CA GLY A 14 -0.98 -1.21 3.47
C GLY A 14 -1.41 -2.38 4.34
N GLY A 15 -1.24 -2.25 5.63
CA GLY A 15 -1.63 -3.25 6.61
C GLY A 15 -2.38 -2.63 7.78
N LEU A 16 -3.26 -3.41 8.37
CA LEU A 16 -4.01 -3.03 9.57
C LEU A 16 -3.84 -4.10 10.64
N LYS A 17 -3.34 -3.70 11.81
CA LYS A 17 -3.19 -4.60 12.95
C LYS A 17 -3.51 -3.87 14.25
N ALA A 18 -4.40 -4.44 15.04
CA ALA A 18 -4.82 -3.90 16.33
C ALA A 18 -5.34 -2.45 16.28
N GLY A 19 -5.97 -2.05 15.16
CA GLY A 19 -6.49 -0.68 14.95
C GLY A 19 -5.44 0.33 14.48
N ILE A 20 -4.22 -0.12 14.21
CA ILE A 20 -3.16 0.71 13.64
C ILE A 20 -2.96 0.34 12.17
N GLY A 21 -3.10 1.34 11.31
CA GLY A 21 -2.79 1.22 9.90
C GLY A 21 -1.35 1.66 9.61
N VAL A 22 -0.66 0.90 8.79
CA VAL A 22 0.64 1.29 8.23
C VAL A 22 0.51 1.26 6.72
N ALA A 23 0.67 2.42 6.11
CA ALA A 23 0.71 2.58 4.66
C ALA A 23 2.15 2.89 4.25
N ALA A 24 2.63 2.25 3.19
CA ALA A 24 3.99 2.44 2.72
C ALA A 24 4.07 2.39 1.20
N PHE A 25 5.09 3.01 0.65
CA PHE A 25 5.50 2.82 -0.74
C PHE A 25 7.01 2.65 -0.86
N PHE A 26 7.41 1.96 -1.90
CA PHE A 26 8.77 1.94 -2.41
C PHE A 26 8.77 2.55 -3.80
N LYS A 27 9.56 3.60 -4.02
CA LYS A 27 9.66 4.23 -5.34
C LYS A 27 10.97 3.90 -6.04
N LYS A 28 10.88 3.74 -7.34
CA LYS A 28 11.99 3.45 -8.24
C LYS A 28 11.77 4.10 -9.59
N GLY A 29 12.85 4.52 -10.22
CA GLY A 29 12.83 5.10 -11.56
C GLY A 29 14.24 5.39 -12.04
N TYR A 30 14.39 5.69 -13.32
CA TYR A 30 15.71 5.94 -13.93
C TYR A 30 16.42 7.15 -13.29
N TYR A 31 15.67 8.24 -13.07
CA TYR A 31 16.19 9.47 -12.46
C TYR A 31 15.85 9.61 -10.97
N VAL A 32 15.34 8.56 -10.37
CA VAL A 32 14.84 8.58 -9.00
C VAL A 32 15.71 7.70 -8.12
N THR A 33 16.20 8.25 -7.02
CA THR A 33 16.85 7.45 -5.98
C THR A 33 15.81 6.53 -5.32
N PRO A 34 16.04 5.21 -5.30
CA PRO A 34 15.12 4.30 -4.62
C PRO A 34 14.92 4.71 -3.16
N GLU A 35 13.67 4.81 -2.75
CA GLU A 35 13.30 5.29 -1.42
C GLU A 35 12.03 4.60 -0.94
N THR A 36 12.01 4.22 0.33
CA THR A 36 10.83 3.69 1.02
C THR A 36 10.32 4.72 2.01
N LYS A 37 9.02 5.03 1.94
CA LYS A 37 8.34 5.90 2.90
C LYS A 37 7.12 5.19 3.47
N TYR A 38 6.76 5.56 4.69
CA TYR A 38 5.61 5.02 5.38
C TYR A 38 4.89 6.08 6.20
N ARG A 39 3.65 5.80 6.54
CA ARG A 39 2.85 6.59 7.49
C ARG A 39 2.00 5.67 8.35
N ARG A 40 1.95 5.95 9.64
CA ARG A 40 1.07 5.27 10.59
C ARG A 40 -0.23 6.03 10.74
N TYR A 41 -1.32 5.29 10.83
CA TYR A 41 -2.66 5.83 11.08
C TYR A 41 -3.23 5.19 12.34
N GLN A 42 -3.63 6.02 13.29
CA GLN A 42 -4.29 5.58 14.53
C GLN A 42 -5.76 5.98 14.50
N GLY A 43 -6.62 5.15 15.11
CA GLY A 43 -8.02 5.47 15.31
C GLY A 43 -9.00 4.56 14.59
N GLY A 44 -10.18 4.44 15.18
CA GLY A 44 -11.14 3.39 14.91
C GLY A 44 -11.82 3.40 13.55
N GLY A 45 -12.44 2.26 13.24
CA GLY A 45 -13.36 2.09 12.11
C GLY A 45 -12.73 1.96 10.74
N LYS A 46 -11.41 1.88 10.64
CA LYS A 46 -10.73 1.73 9.35
C LYS A 46 -10.59 0.27 8.99
N SER A 47 -10.85 -0.05 7.73
CA SER A 47 -10.58 -1.36 7.13
C SER A 47 -9.18 -1.42 6.53
N SER A 48 -8.70 -2.63 6.24
CA SER A 48 -7.46 -2.82 5.47
C SER A 48 -7.53 -2.13 4.11
N THR A 49 -8.71 -2.08 3.50
CA THR A 49 -8.99 -1.35 2.25
C THR A 49 -8.68 0.14 2.36
N ASP A 50 -9.07 0.78 3.47
CA ASP A 50 -8.77 2.20 3.69
C ASP A 50 -7.27 2.46 3.79
N VAL A 51 -6.52 1.55 4.39
CA VAL A 51 -5.06 1.66 4.51
C VAL A 51 -4.38 1.48 3.15
N GLU A 52 -4.88 0.56 2.32
CA GLU A 52 -4.40 0.38 0.94
C GLU A 52 -4.61 1.64 0.09
N ILE A 53 -5.78 2.27 0.18
CA ILE A 53 -6.06 3.56 -0.48
C ILE A 53 -5.08 4.62 0.02
N ARG A 54 -4.82 4.68 1.31
CA ARG A 54 -3.88 5.64 1.89
C ARG A 54 -2.45 5.44 1.43
N ALA A 55 -2.03 4.20 1.19
CA ALA A 55 -0.70 3.92 0.62
C ALA A 55 -0.56 4.51 -0.79
N ILE A 56 -1.58 4.39 -1.60
CA ILE A 56 -1.61 5.00 -2.94
C ILE A 56 -1.65 6.53 -2.85
N GLN A 57 -2.47 7.08 -1.97
CA GLN A 57 -2.52 8.54 -1.74
C GLN A 57 -1.16 9.09 -1.31
N LEU A 58 -0.45 8.36 -0.44
CA LEU A 58 0.90 8.73 0.00
C LEU A 58 1.88 8.78 -1.18
N ALA A 59 1.79 7.82 -2.10
CA ALA A 59 2.58 7.78 -3.32
C ALA A 59 2.26 8.96 -4.24
N ILE A 60 0.98 9.28 -4.43
CA ILE A 60 0.54 10.42 -5.25
C ILE A 60 1.01 11.75 -4.65
N GLU A 61 0.90 11.92 -3.34
CA GLU A 61 1.41 13.11 -2.63
C GLU A 61 2.92 13.28 -2.86
N ASP A 62 3.68 12.19 -2.77
CA ASP A 62 5.13 12.22 -3.03
C ASP A 62 5.43 12.62 -4.48
N ALA A 63 4.73 12.06 -5.45
CA ALA A 63 4.88 12.39 -6.85
C ALA A 63 4.58 13.87 -7.11
N GLN A 64 3.50 14.40 -6.57
CA GLN A 64 3.12 15.81 -6.69
C GLN A 64 4.16 16.73 -6.04
N LYS A 65 4.64 16.38 -4.86
CA LYS A 65 5.67 17.13 -4.15
C LYS A 65 6.99 17.20 -4.94
N ASN A 66 7.31 16.18 -5.69
CA ASN A 66 8.51 16.09 -6.52
C ASN A 66 8.28 16.55 -7.97
N ASN A 67 7.14 17.18 -8.25
CA ASN A 67 6.76 17.69 -9.57
C ASN A 67 6.77 16.62 -10.69
N VAL A 68 6.41 15.39 -10.34
CA VAL A 68 6.26 14.31 -11.31
C VAL A 68 4.89 14.44 -11.97
N GLU A 69 4.87 14.48 -13.30
CA GLU A 69 3.61 14.46 -14.04
C GLU A 69 2.85 13.15 -13.78
N MET A 70 1.54 13.24 -13.55
CA MET A 70 0.72 12.06 -13.23
C MET A 70 0.77 11.01 -14.34
N SER A 71 0.91 11.40 -15.60
CA SER A 71 1.09 10.47 -16.73
C SER A 71 2.41 9.69 -16.68
N ASN A 72 3.37 10.11 -15.86
CA ASN A 72 4.64 9.41 -15.64
C ASN A 72 4.63 8.57 -14.36
N VAL A 73 3.52 8.53 -13.63
CA VAL A 73 3.36 7.74 -12.42
C VAL A 73 2.76 6.38 -12.75
N VAL A 74 3.40 5.31 -12.28
CA VAL A 74 2.87 3.95 -12.30
C VAL A 74 2.73 3.45 -10.87
N ILE A 75 1.52 3.08 -10.49
CA ILE A 75 1.23 2.48 -9.19
C ILE A 75 1.11 0.97 -9.36
N HIS A 76 1.93 0.23 -8.62
CA HIS A 76 1.86 -1.23 -8.54
C HIS A 76 1.14 -1.60 -7.24
N THR A 77 0.01 -2.26 -7.35
CA THR A 77 -0.85 -2.63 -6.20
C THR A 77 -1.38 -4.04 -6.37
N ASP A 78 -1.65 -4.71 -5.25
CA ASP A 78 -2.33 -6.01 -5.23
C ASP A 78 -3.86 -5.92 -5.18
N GLN A 79 -4.42 -4.70 -5.25
CA GLN A 79 -5.86 -4.45 -5.21
C GLN A 79 -6.46 -4.51 -6.62
N LYS A 80 -6.97 -5.67 -7.00
CA LYS A 80 -7.62 -5.91 -8.31
C LYS A 80 -8.73 -4.93 -8.61
N ALA A 81 -9.52 -4.58 -7.60
CA ALA A 81 -10.65 -3.68 -7.75
C ALA A 81 -10.27 -2.26 -8.18
N ILE A 82 -9.06 -1.82 -7.82
CA ILE A 82 -8.52 -0.52 -8.26
C ILE A 82 -8.04 -0.60 -9.70
N VAL A 83 -7.33 -1.67 -10.06
CA VAL A 83 -6.67 -1.82 -11.36
C VAL A 83 -7.67 -2.18 -12.47
N PHE A 84 -8.63 -3.04 -12.16
CA PHE A 84 -9.58 -3.58 -13.14
C PHE A 84 -11.00 -3.06 -12.87
N PRO A 85 -11.49 -2.07 -13.64
CA PRO A 85 -12.82 -1.48 -13.41
C PRO A 85 -13.98 -2.47 -13.46
N GLY A 86 -13.84 -3.54 -14.25
CA GLY A 86 -14.85 -4.58 -14.40
C GLY A 86 -14.85 -5.65 -13.31
N TYR A 87 -13.88 -5.62 -12.39
CA TYR A 87 -13.76 -6.62 -11.33
C TYR A 87 -14.89 -6.53 -10.28
N ILE A 88 -15.36 -5.31 -10.00
CA ILE A 88 -16.45 -5.06 -9.06
C ILE A 88 -17.70 -4.61 -9.80
N LYS A 89 -18.82 -5.29 -9.56
CA LYS A 89 -20.14 -4.93 -10.12
C LYS A 89 -20.76 -3.72 -9.42
N ASN A 90 -20.42 -3.48 -8.16
CA ASN A 90 -20.97 -2.37 -7.38
C ASN A 90 -20.28 -1.04 -7.76
N LYS A 91 -21.00 -0.20 -8.50
CA LYS A 91 -20.52 1.12 -8.94
C LYS A 91 -20.26 2.11 -7.78
N LYS A 92 -20.75 1.82 -6.58
CA LYS A 92 -20.51 2.65 -5.37
C LYS A 92 -19.30 2.19 -4.57
N SER A 93 -18.57 1.16 -5.03
CA SER A 93 -17.36 0.70 -4.36
C SER A 93 -16.30 1.82 -4.29
N LYS A 94 -15.77 2.04 -3.08
CA LYS A 94 -14.68 3.00 -2.83
C LYS A 94 -13.46 2.72 -3.71
N LEU A 95 -13.10 1.44 -3.88
CA LEU A 95 -11.96 1.03 -4.68
C LEU A 95 -12.16 1.33 -6.16
N LEU A 96 -13.35 1.11 -6.69
CA LEU A 96 -13.68 1.43 -8.06
C LEU A 96 -13.65 2.94 -8.32
N ILE A 97 -14.29 3.71 -7.45
CA ILE A 97 -14.32 5.18 -7.54
C ILE A 97 -12.90 5.73 -7.48
N PHE A 98 -12.11 5.27 -6.53
CA PHE A 98 -10.72 5.70 -6.38
C PHE A 98 -9.85 5.34 -7.59
N GLY A 99 -9.98 4.12 -8.12
CA GLY A 99 -9.30 3.70 -9.33
C GLY A 99 -9.65 4.55 -10.55
N ASN A 100 -10.93 4.94 -10.70
CA ASN A 100 -11.38 5.83 -11.76
C ASN A 100 -10.78 7.24 -11.62
N GLU A 101 -10.73 7.78 -10.40
CA GLU A 101 -10.08 9.07 -10.11
C GLU A 101 -8.59 9.06 -10.50
N LEU A 102 -7.88 8.00 -10.18
CA LEU A 102 -6.46 7.85 -10.55
C LEU A 102 -6.28 7.81 -12.08
N ARG A 103 -7.13 7.06 -12.79
CA ARG A 103 -7.10 7.00 -14.25
C ARG A 103 -7.40 8.36 -14.90
N GLU A 104 -8.34 9.11 -14.37
CA GLU A 104 -8.66 10.48 -14.82
C GLU A 104 -7.47 11.43 -14.64
N LEU A 105 -6.68 11.26 -13.59
CA LEU A 105 -5.43 12.00 -13.39
C LEU A 105 -4.32 11.60 -14.37
N GLY A 106 -4.47 10.50 -15.09
CA GLY A 106 -3.47 9.97 -16.02
C GLY A 106 -2.51 8.97 -15.38
N VAL A 107 -2.72 8.59 -14.12
CA VAL A 107 -1.91 7.57 -13.43
C VAL A 107 -2.15 6.21 -14.04
N ARG A 108 -1.08 5.47 -14.29
CA ARG A 108 -1.14 4.09 -14.73
C ARG A 108 -1.16 3.15 -13.53
N LEU A 109 -2.06 2.17 -13.58
CA LEU A 109 -2.24 1.18 -12.53
C LEU A 109 -1.79 -0.19 -13.04
N HIS A 110 -0.96 -0.86 -12.26
CA HIS A 110 -0.47 -2.20 -12.56
C HIS A 110 -0.78 -3.13 -11.39
N TYR A 111 -1.40 -4.27 -11.71
CA TYR A 111 -1.70 -5.31 -10.73
C TYR A 111 -0.48 -6.19 -10.49
N LEU A 112 -0.09 -6.30 -9.24
CA LEU A 112 0.83 -7.32 -8.77
C LEU A 112 0.09 -8.28 -7.86
N LYS A 113 0.19 -9.57 -8.15
CA LYS A 113 -0.37 -10.61 -7.29
C LYS A 113 0.17 -10.42 -5.87
N SER A 114 -0.72 -10.59 -4.88
CA SER A 114 -0.38 -10.46 -3.48
C SER A 114 0.87 -11.27 -3.11
N THR A 115 1.77 -10.64 -2.37
CA THR A 115 2.99 -11.27 -1.85
C THR A 115 2.72 -12.20 -0.67
N HIS A 116 1.45 -12.45 -0.31
CA HIS A 116 1.08 -13.38 0.76
C HIS A 116 1.50 -14.83 0.48
N ASP A 117 1.73 -15.18 -0.79
CA ASP A 117 2.32 -16.46 -1.19
C ASP A 117 3.86 -16.44 -1.12
N LEU A 118 4.40 -15.83 -0.07
CA LEU A 118 5.85 -15.80 0.19
C LEU A 118 6.50 -17.19 0.16
N ASN A 119 5.74 -18.23 0.49
CA ASN A 119 6.22 -19.61 0.47
C ASN A 119 6.55 -20.10 -0.96
N GLU A 120 5.88 -19.61 -1.99
CA GLU A 120 6.21 -19.93 -3.38
C GLU A 120 7.56 -19.33 -3.78
N TRP A 121 7.86 -18.11 -3.34
CA TRP A 121 9.08 -17.39 -3.69
C TRP A 121 10.28 -17.74 -2.79
N ALA A 122 10.04 -18.21 -1.58
CA ALA A 122 11.10 -18.61 -0.63
C ALA A 122 11.96 -19.77 -1.14
N GLN A 123 11.42 -20.60 -2.04
CA GLN A 123 12.12 -21.73 -2.64
C GLN A 123 12.75 -21.42 -4.00
N VAL A 124 12.51 -20.23 -4.54
CA VAL A 124 13.08 -19.79 -5.81
C VAL A 124 14.42 -19.10 -5.56
N PRO A 125 15.49 -19.45 -6.33
CA PRO A 125 16.75 -18.72 -6.23
C PRO A 125 16.54 -17.22 -6.39
N GLN A 126 17.19 -16.42 -5.56
CA GLN A 126 16.97 -14.97 -5.48
C GLN A 126 17.19 -14.24 -6.81
N ASN A 127 18.11 -14.74 -7.65
CA ASN A 127 18.36 -14.21 -8.98
C ASN A 127 17.27 -14.53 -10.01
N GLU A 128 16.38 -15.48 -9.73
CA GLU A 128 15.26 -15.88 -10.60
C GLU A 128 13.94 -15.21 -10.21
N VAL A 129 13.90 -14.50 -9.06
CA VAL A 129 12.72 -13.76 -8.63
C VAL A 129 12.54 -12.51 -9.50
N PRO A 130 11.38 -12.32 -10.15
CA PRO A 130 11.14 -11.12 -10.95
C PRO A 130 11.34 -9.84 -10.14
N GLN A 131 11.92 -8.81 -10.76
CA GLN A 131 12.24 -7.56 -10.07
C GLN A 131 10.99 -6.87 -9.48
N ASN A 132 9.85 -6.95 -10.15
CA ASN A 132 8.59 -6.41 -9.62
C ASN A 132 8.17 -7.10 -8.32
N VAL A 133 8.42 -8.41 -8.19
CA VAL A 133 8.14 -9.16 -6.97
C VAL A 133 9.09 -8.73 -5.86
N VAL A 134 10.38 -8.56 -6.15
CA VAL A 134 11.38 -8.06 -5.19
C VAL A 134 10.98 -6.68 -4.66
N ASN A 135 10.55 -5.79 -5.54
CA ASN A 135 10.12 -4.44 -5.17
C ASN A 135 8.84 -4.47 -4.30
N SER A 136 7.89 -5.32 -4.64
CA SER A 136 6.67 -5.52 -3.85
C SER A 136 6.97 -6.10 -2.47
N LEU A 137 7.91 -7.06 -2.39
CA LEU A 137 8.37 -7.62 -1.12
C LEU A 137 9.07 -6.57 -0.25
N THR A 138 9.81 -5.67 -0.86
CA THR A 138 10.47 -4.57 -0.15
C THR A 138 9.47 -3.72 0.63
N VAL A 139 8.39 -3.29 -0.01
CA VAL A 139 7.36 -2.49 0.65
C VAL A 139 6.56 -3.32 1.67
N HIS A 140 6.24 -4.57 1.34
CA HIS A 140 5.53 -5.48 2.26
C HIS A 140 6.34 -5.73 3.54
N ASN A 141 7.63 -5.97 3.42
CA ASN A 141 8.53 -6.13 4.56
C ASN A 141 8.65 -4.87 5.40
N GLU A 142 8.61 -3.69 4.78
CA GLU A 142 8.58 -2.41 5.50
C GLU A 142 7.33 -2.29 6.38
N VAL A 143 6.16 -2.62 5.84
CA VAL A 143 4.90 -2.62 6.61
C VAL A 143 4.99 -3.59 7.79
N ASN A 144 5.45 -4.82 7.55
CA ASN A 144 5.59 -5.84 8.59
C ASN A 144 6.63 -5.45 9.64
N LYS A 145 7.73 -4.82 9.25
CA LYS A 145 8.75 -4.31 10.17
C LYS A 145 8.16 -3.32 11.17
N HIS A 146 7.32 -2.39 10.72
CA HIS A 146 6.66 -1.44 11.60
C HIS A 146 5.72 -2.11 12.60
N PHE A 147 5.01 -3.16 12.18
CA PHE A 147 4.19 -3.95 13.10
C PHE A 147 5.03 -4.75 14.10
N SER A 148 6.19 -5.25 13.72
CA SER A 148 7.11 -5.98 14.61
C SER A 148 7.79 -5.06 15.62
N GLU A 149 8.13 -3.85 15.22
CA GLU A 149 8.75 -2.83 16.08
C GLU A 149 7.75 -2.15 17.03
N MET A 150 6.45 -2.32 16.77
CA MET A 150 5.43 -1.93 17.74
C MET A 150 5.71 -2.66 19.04
N ASN A 151 6.16 -1.90 20.03
CA ASN A 151 6.51 -2.42 21.33
C ASN A 151 5.35 -3.28 21.85
N ARG A 152 5.65 -4.52 22.28
CA ARG A 152 4.67 -5.43 22.91
C ARG A 152 3.83 -4.70 23.96
N TRP A 153 4.44 -3.72 24.62
CA TRP A 153 3.79 -2.87 25.63
C TRP A 153 2.72 -1.95 25.03
N GLU A 154 2.95 -1.32 23.87
CA GLU A 154 1.93 -0.50 23.19
C GLU A 154 0.74 -1.34 22.74
N ILE A 155 1.00 -2.54 22.18
CA ILE A 155 -0.04 -3.49 21.80
C ILE A 155 -0.83 -3.94 23.04
N HIS A 156 -0.16 -4.25 24.13
CA HIS A 156 -0.79 -4.62 25.41
C HIS A 156 -1.65 -3.49 25.98
N LYS A 157 -1.13 -2.28 25.96
CA LYS A 157 -1.84 -1.06 26.41
C LYS A 157 -3.11 -0.82 25.61
N MET A 158 -3.07 -1.00 24.30
CA MET A 158 -4.22 -0.86 23.42
C MET A 158 -5.26 -1.96 23.64
N LYS A 159 -4.85 -3.22 23.82
CA LYS A 159 -5.74 -4.33 24.15
C LYS A 159 -6.44 -4.09 25.48
N LYS A 160 -5.72 -3.60 26.48
CA LYS A 160 -6.25 -3.24 27.82
C LYS A 160 -7.28 -2.11 27.73
N ARG A 161 -7.01 -1.08 26.93
CA ARG A 161 -7.93 0.04 26.67
C ARG A 161 -9.22 -0.42 25.98
N ARG A 162 -9.12 -1.31 24.98
CA ARG A 162 -10.28 -1.90 24.29
C ARG A 162 -11.15 -2.72 25.27
N LYS A 163 -10.53 -3.52 26.12
CA LYS A 163 -11.24 -4.32 27.13
C LYS A 163 -12.00 -3.42 28.11
N ARG A 164 -11.38 -2.32 28.57
CA ARG A 164 -12.03 -1.33 29.47
C ARG A 164 -13.24 -0.66 28.79
N LEU A 165 -13.13 -0.31 27.50
CA LEU A 165 -14.22 0.31 26.74
C LEU A 165 -15.38 -0.67 26.52
N LYS A 166 -15.10 -1.95 26.24
CA LYS A 166 -16.14 -2.99 26.15
C LYS A 166 -16.85 -3.21 27.47
N ASN A 167 -16.13 -3.24 28.57
CA ASN A 167 -16.71 -3.43 29.91
C ASN A 167 -17.56 -2.22 30.33
N LYS A 168 -17.20 -0.99 29.96
CA LYS A 168 -18.01 0.20 30.19
C LYS A 168 -19.30 0.22 29.38
N LYS A 169 -19.32 -0.38 28.18
CA LYS A 169 -20.53 -0.51 27.35
C LYS A 169 -21.46 -1.64 27.82
N ALA A 170 -20.94 -2.61 28.54
CA ALA A 170 -21.70 -3.75 29.07
C ALA A 170 -22.23 -3.55 30.51
N ALA A 171 -21.82 -2.47 31.17
CA ALA A 171 -22.30 -2.12 32.52
C ALA A 171 -23.55 -1.23 32.44
#